data_e5537951be231fd15f6c93c212fb89d0
#
_entry.id   e5537951be231fd15f6c93c212fb89d0
#
_cell.length_a   1.000
_cell.length_b   1.000
_cell.length_c   1.000
_cell.angle_alpha   90.00
_cell.angle_beta   90.00
_cell.angle_gamma   90.00
#
_symmetry.space_group_name_H-M   'P 1'
#
loop_
_entity.id
_entity.type
_entity.pdbx_description
1 polymer ?
#
loop_
_entity_poly.entity_id
_entity_poly.type
_entity_poly.pdbx_seq_one_letter_code
_entity_poly.pdbx_strand_id
1 'polypeptide(L)'
;ILGMSTKEGDFVENILITTTHHTILFFTSRGRVHYLKAYQIAEASRQARGTALINLLKLDKGEKITAVLQVREYNPAKFLFMATRKGIVKKVQLSEFNTTRKLGVIALKLDDDDELIGVKQTDGQKQIVIGTRNGYAIIFDEDEVRSMGRIARGVKGIKLRDGDEVVGMDTIKRNSEILTVTAGGYGKRTKVEEYTSHHRGAMGVINLKVTEKTGEVIGLKVVRDGQELMLISTNGIIIRTGLD
;
A
#
# COMPACT_ATOMS: atom_id res chain seq x y z
N ILE A 1 21.11 11.04 11.30
CA ILE A 1 21.28 11.92 10.12
C ILE A 1 19.91 12.51 9.81
N LEU A 2 19.75 13.81 9.97
CA LEU A 2 18.54 14.52 9.56
C LEU A 2 18.44 14.49 8.03
N GLY A 3 17.48 13.74 7.50
CA GLY A 3 17.28 13.58 6.05
C GLY A 3 16.68 14.82 5.38
N MET A 4 15.77 15.51 6.07
CA MET A 4 15.14 16.77 5.64
C MET A 4 14.55 17.49 6.86
N SER A 5 14.34 18.80 6.74
CA SER A 5 13.55 19.56 7.73
C SER A 5 12.07 19.50 7.34
N THR A 6 11.22 19.13 8.28
CA THR A 6 9.76 19.15 8.12
C THR A 6 9.17 20.36 8.86
N LYS A 7 7.99 20.84 8.43
CA LYS A 7 7.21 21.79 9.21
C LYS A 7 6.60 21.08 10.42
N GLU A 8 6.23 21.87 11.42
CA GLU A 8 5.45 21.36 12.55
C GLU A 8 4.17 20.71 12.05
N GLY A 9 3.96 19.43 12.41
CA GLY A 9 2.87 18.59 11.93
C GLY A 9 3.10 17.81 10.63
N ASP A 10 4.19 18.06 9.88
CA ASP A 10 4.57 17.29 8.70
C ASP A 10 5.45 16.09 9.08
N PHE A 11 5.28 14.97 8.36
CA PHE A 11 6.12 13.79 8.51
C PHE A 11 6.45 13.16 7.15
N VAL A 12 7.55 12.40 7.11
CA VAL A 12 7.94 11.65 5.90
C VAL A 12 7.11 10.38 5.81
N GLU A 13 6.21 10.31 4.84
CA GLU A 13 5.34 9.15 4.61
C GLU A 13 5.98 8.12 3.67
N ASN A 14 6.65 8.58 2.62
CA ASN A 14 7.27 7.72 1.63
C ASN A 14 8.66 8.22 1.24
N ILE A 15 9.61 7.30 1.11
CA ILE A 15 10.94 7.55 0.54
C ILE A 15 11.11 6.63 -0.66
N LEU A 16 11.46 7.20 -1.80
CA LEU A 16 11.64 6.48 -3.05
C LEU A 16 13.01 6.78 -3.63
N ILE A 17 13.78 5.73 -3.94
CA ILE A 17 15.04 5.83 -4.70
C ILE A 17 14.73 5.45 -6.14
N THR A 18 14.99 6.35 -7.08
CA THR A 18 14.68 6.15 -8.49
C THR A 18 15.74 6.79 -9.40
N THR A 19 15.67 6.49 -10.70
CA THR A 19 16.48 7.17 -11.71
C THR A 19 15.64 8.18 -12.49
N THR A 20 16.26 9.18 -13.07
CA THR A 20 15.60 10.31 -13.76
C THR A 20 14.62 9.87 -14.85
N HIS A 21 14.90 8.77 -15.56
CA HIS A 21 14.05 8.28 -16.66
C HIS A 21 12.91 7.37 -16.24
N HIS A 22 12.87 6.91 -14.99
CA HIS A 22 11.75 6.08 -14.50
C HIS A 22 10.46 6.90 -14.47
N THR A 23 9.35 6.22 -14.68
CA THR A 23 8.02 6.78 -14.43
C THR A 23 7.60 6.46 -13.00
N ILE A 24 7.14 7.47 -12.27
CA ILE A 24 6.56 7.32 -10.95
C ILE A 24 5.05 7.32 -11.12
N LEU A 25 4.42 6.27 -10.61
CA LEU A 25 2.97 6.09 -10.56
C LEU A 25 2.47 6.48 -9.18
N PHE A 26 1.57 7.45 -9.11
CA PHE A 26 0.92 7.89 -7.88
C PHE A 26 -0.53 7.41 -7.89
N PHE A 27 -0.83 6.44 -7.05
CA PHE A 27 -2.18 5.91 -6.88
C PHE A 27 -2.91 6.68 -5.80
N THR A 28 -4.17 7.00 -6.04
CA THR A 28 -4.98 7.80 -5.13
C THR A 28 -6.07 6.97 -4.44
N SER A 29 -6.56 7.47 -3.31
CA SER A 29 -7.69 6.89 -2.57
C SER A 29 -8.94 6.71 -3.43
N ARG A 30 -9.09 7.50 -4.49
CA ARG A 30 -10.22 7.40 -5.45
C ARG A 30 -10.00 6.41 -6.59
N GLY A 31 -8.99 5.53 -6.47
CA GLY A 31 -8.72 4.50 -7.48
C GLY A 31 -8.19 5.05 -8.81
N ARG A 32 -7.58 6.23 -8.80
CA ARG A 32 -6.91 6.82 -9.96
C ARG A 32 -5.40 6.64 -9.87
N VAL A 33 -4.72 6.75 -11.00
CA VAL A 33 -3.25 6.79 -11.06
C VAL A 33 -2.80 7.98 -11.89
N HIS A 34 -1.87 8.74 -11.35
CA HIS A 34 -1.18 9.84 -12.01
C HIS A 34 0.26 9.46 -12.33
N TYR A 35 0.85 10.11 -13.30
CA TYR A 35 2.16 9.77 -13.86
C TYR A 35 3.08 10.99 -13.83
N LEU A 36 4.29 10.81 -13.32
CA LEU A 36 5.38 11.77 -13.49
C LEU A 36 6.65 11.04 -13.93
N LYS A 37 7.40 11.63 -14.82
CA LYS A 37 8.80 11.24 -15.00
C LYS A 37 9.62 11.79 -13.84
N ALA A 38 10.58 11.02 -13.32
CA ALA A 38 11.34 11.45 -12.16
C ALA A 38 12.08 12.78 -12.40
N TYR A 39 12.54 13.04 -13.63
CA TYR A 39 13.17 14.32 -14.01
C TYR A 39 12.20 15.53 -13.98
N GLN A 40 10.89 15.33 -13.92
CA GLN A 40 9.90 16.41 -13.79
C GLN A 40 9.75 16.91 -12.34
N ILE A 41 10.33 16.19 -11.40
CA ILE A 41 10.38 16.60 -10.00
C ILE A 41 11.61 17.48 -9.84
N ALA A 42 11.39 18.73 -9.44
CA ALA A 42 12.48 19.69 -9.27
C ALA A 42 13.46 19.22 -8.18
N GLU A 43 14.75 19.37 -8.46
CA GLU A 43 15.79 19.19 -7.45
C GLU A 43 15.63 20.23 -6.35
N ALA A 44 15.87 19.81 -5.13
CA ALA A 44 15.82 20.67 -3.98
C ALA A 44 16.89 20.28 -2.94
N SER A 45 17.42 21.27 -2.23
CA SER A 45 18.33 21.00 -1.12
C SER A 45 17.57 20.32 0.04
N ARG A 46 18.32 19.67 0.96
CA ARG A 46 17.73 19.06 2.17
C ARG A 46 16.98 20.05 3.08
N GLN A 47 17.29 21.33 2.99
CA GLN A 47 16.65 22.39 3.76
C GLN A 47 15.48 23.05 3.02
N ALA A 48 15.26 22.71 1.76
CA ALA A 48 14.19 23.28 0.96
C ALA A 48 12.82 22.75 1.43
N ARG A 49 11.81 23.60 1.32
CA ARG A 49 10.41 23.26 1.72
C ARG A 49 9.74 22.22 0.80
N GLY A 50 10.37 21.85 -0.29
CA GLY A 50 9.78 20.96 -1.30
C GLY A 50 8.62 21.61 -2.06
N THR A 51 8.04 20.84 -2.97
CA THR A 51 6.91 21.25 -3.82
C THR A 51 5.67 20.46 -3.41
N ALA A 52 4.55 21.16 -3.20
CA ALA A 52 3.30 20.50 -2.89
C ALA A 52 2.88 19.58 -4.05
N LEU A 53 2.57 18.33 -3.75
CA LEU A 53 2.25 17.31 -4.76
C LEU A 53 1.04 17.69 -5.62
N ILE A 54 0.08 18.43 -5.06
CA ILE A 54 -1.08 18.95 -5.78
C ILE A 54 -0.70 19.90 -6.93
N ASN A 55 0.47 20.54 -6.84
CA ASN A 55 0.98 21.39 -7.92
C ASN A 55 1.58 20.58 -9.09
N LEU A 56 1.98 19.34 -8.81
CA LEU A 56 2.54 18.41 -9.79
C LEU A 56 1.47 17.49 -10.38
N LEU A 57 0.51 17.10 -9.54
CA LEU A 57 -0.59 16.20 -9.89
C LEU A 57 -1.91 16.95 -9.73
N LYS A 58 -2.77 16.84 -10.72
CA LYS A 58 -4.15 17.41 -10.63
C LYS A 58 -5.01 16.49 -9.76
N LEU A 59 -4.86 16.63 -8.44
CA LEU A 59 -5.67 15.91 -7.46
C LEU A 59 -6.97 16.67 -7.16
N ASP A 60 -8.05 15.93 -7.00
CA ASP A 60 -9.33 16.48 -6.55
C ASP A 60 -9.30 16.81 -5.04
N LYS A 61 -10.20 17.68 -4.60
CA LYS A 61 -10.31 18.02 -3.17
C LYS A 61 -10.57 16.74 -2.33
N GLY A 62 -9.73 16.52 -1.31
CA GLY A 62 -9.82 15.36 -0.42
C GLY A 62 -9.25 14.05 -1.00
N GLU A 63 -8.75 14.05 -2.22
CA GLU A 63 -8.06 12.91 -2.80
C GLU A 63 -6.65 12.78 -2.20
N LYS A 64 -6.30 11.58 -1.71
CA LYS A 64 -5.02 11.29 -1.05
C LYS A 64 -4.21 10.31 -1.89
N ILE A 65 -2.88 10.39 -1.81
CA ILE A 65 -2.00 9.37 -2.38
C ILE A 65 -1.96 8.19 -1.41
N THR A 66 -2.20 6.99 -1.93
CA THR A 66 -2.24 5.74 -1.14
C THR A 66 -1.10 4.78 -1.49
N ALA A 67 -0.52 4.92 -2.67
CA ALA A 67 0.66 4.16 -3.06
C ALA A 67 1.49 4.92 -4.10
N VAL A 68 2.80 4.76 -4.02
CA VAL A 68 3.77 5.30 -4.98
C VAL A 68 4.64 4.16 -5.48
N LEU A 69 4.69 3.98 -6.80
CA LEU A 69 5.47 2.93 -7.44
C LEU A 69 6.35 3.53 -8.53
N GLN A 70 7.58 3.03 -8.64
CA GLN A 70 8.45 3.36 -9.76
C GLN A 70 8.35 2.27 -10.84
N VAL A 71 8.28 2.68 -12.09
CA VAL A 71 8.24 1.79 -13.24
C VAL A 71 9.35 2.17 -14.22
N ARG A 72 10.25 1.22 -14.46
CA ARG A 72 11.28 1.35 -15.48
C ARG A 72 10.71 1.06 -16.86
N GLU A 73 9.97 -0.03 -16.97
CA GLU A 73 9.35 -0.52 -18.20
C GLU A 73 7.99 -1.14 -17.90
N TYR A 74 7.07 -1.05 -18.83
CA TYR A 74 5.73 -1.62 -18.71
C TYR A 74 5.70 -3.08 -19.18
N ASN A 75 6.40 -3.94 -18.44
CA ASN A 75 6.54 -5.37 -18.75
C ASN A 75 5.18 -6.08 -18.65
N PRO A 76 4.68 -6.76 -19.71
CA PRO A 76 3.40 -7.46 -19.70
C PRO A 76 3.38 -8.69 -18.77
N ALA A 77 4.53 -9.22 -18.36
CA ALA A 77 4.63 -10.30 -17.39
C ALA A 77 4.53 -9.82 -15.94
N LYS A 78 4.38 -8.52 -15.71
CA LYS A 78 4.19 -7.92 -14.38
C LYS A 78 2.75 -7.41 -14.22
N PHE A 79 2.31 -7.40 -12.97
CA PHE A 79 0.97 -7.00 -12.61
C PHE A 79 1.00 -5.94 -11.50
N LEU A 80 -0.08 -5.19 -11.39
CA LEU A 80 -0.39 -4.38 -10.23
C LEU A 80 -1.55 -5.06 -9.49
N PHE A 81 -1.29 -5.46 -8.27
CA PHE A 81 -2.28 -6.00 -7.35
C PHE A 81 -2.76 -4.88 -6.43
N MET A 82 -4.06 -4.68 -6.34
CA MET A 82 -4.72 -3.57 -5.65
C MET A 82 -5.68 -4.11 -4.60
N ALA A 83 -5.81 -3.38 -3.49
CA ALA A 83 -6.80 -3.69 -2.46
C ALA A 83 -7.53 -2.42 -2.01
N THR A 84 -8.83 -2.56 -1.71
CA THR A 84 -9.67 -1.47 -1.21
C THR A 84 -9.98 -1.63 0.26
N ARG A 85 -10.43 -0.56 0.90
CA ARG A 85 -10.86 -0.53 2.30
C ARG A 85 -11.97 -1.53 2.58
N LYS A 86 -12.90 -1.74 1.64
CA LYS A 86 -13.99 -2.74 1.77
C LYS A 86 -13.61 -4.17 1.36
N GLY A 87 -12.33 -4.45 1.16
CA GLY A 87 -11.85 -5.80 0.92
C GLY A 87 -12.02 -6.31 -0.50
N ILE A 88 -12.22 -5.42 -1.46
CA ILE A 88 -12.16 -5.75 -2.89
C ILE A 88 -10.70 -5.77 -3.32
N VAL A 89 -10.33 -6.74 -4.15
CA VAL A 89 -9.01 -6.86 -4.74
C VAL A 89 -9.09 -6.93 -6.25
N LYS A 90 -8.00 -6.53 -6.89
CA LYS A 90 -7.90 -6.51 -8.35
C LYS A 90 -6.47 -6.73 -8.81
N LYS A 91 -6.32 -7.49 -9.88
CA LYS A 91 -5.04 -7.68 -10.57
C LYS A 91 -5.15 -7.15 -12.00
N VAL A 92 -4.21 -6.27 -12.40
CA VAL A 92 -4.16 -5.65 -13.74
C VAL A 92 -2.76 -5.81 -14.29
N GLN A 93 -2.61 -6.14 -15.56
CA GLN A 93 -1.30 -6.14 -16.20
C GLN A 93 -0.65 -4.76 -16.15
N LEU A 94 0.63 -4.70 -15.84
CA LEU A 94 1.38 -3.44 -15.76
C LEU A 94 1.37 -2.69 -17.11
N SER A 95 1.37 -3.40 -18.23
CA SER A 95 1.29 -2.85 -19.59
C SER A 95 0.02 -2.03 -19.85
N GLU A 96 -1.08 -2.31 -19.17
CA GLU A 96 -2.34 -1.54 -19.25
C GLU A 96 -2.17 -0.09 -18.76
N PHE A 97 -1.12 0.18 -18.00
CA PHE A 97 -0.80 1.50 -17.47
C PHE A 97 0.16 2.30 -18.34
N ASN A 98 0.61 1.73 -19.48
CA ASN A 98 1.41 2.44 -20.46
C ASN A 98 0.54 3.42 -21.24
N THR A 99 0.54 4.67 -20.83
CA THR A 99 -0.30 5.72 -21.42
C THR A 99 0.45 7.04 -21.53
N THR A 100 0.10 7.82 -22.54
CA THR A 100 0.59 9.19 -22.75
C THR A 100 -0.34 10.25 -22.13
N ARG A 101 -1.44 9.85 -21.51
CA ARG A 101 -2.40 10.76 -20.90
C ARG A 101 -1.77 11.49 -19.71
N LYS A 102 -1.75 12.81 -19.76
CA LYS A 102 -1.22 13.67 -18.68
C LYS A 102 -2.16 13.76 -17.47
N LEU A 103 -3.47 13.61 -17.70
CA LEU A 103 -4.47 13.54 -16.62
C LEU A 103 -4.50 12.11 -16.09
N GLY A 104 -4.70 11.96 -14.80
CA GLY A 104 -4.79 10.64 -14.16
C GLY A 104 -5.84 9.75 -14.84
N VAL A 105 -5.57 8.43 -14.88
CA VAL A 105 -6.48 7.44 -15.43
C VAL A 105 -7.08 6.58 -14.31
N ILE A 106 -8.24 5.99 -14.56
CA ILE A 106 -8.84 5.03 -13.63
C ILE A 106 -7.96 3.78 -13.57
N ALA A 107 -7.55 3.40 -12.37
CA ALA A 107 -6.85 2.16 -12.08
C ALA A 107 -7.80 1.08 -11.55
N LEU A 108 -8.82 1.51 -10.79
CA LEU A 108 -9.85 0.66 -10.20
C LEU A 108 -11.16 1.46 -10.13
N LYS A 109 -12.27 0.84 -10.56
CA LYS A 109 -13.60 1.41 -10.32
C LYS A 109 -14.01 1.09 -8.89
N LEU A 110 -14.15 2.12 -8.06
CA LEU A 110 -14.60 2.03 -6.68
C LEU A 110 -16.11 2.19 -6.57
N ASP A 111 -16.69 1.65 -5.51
CA ASP A 111 -18.01 2.02 -5.02
C ASP A 111 -17.94 3.38 -4.32
N ASP A 112 -19.07 4.06 -4.15
CA ASP A 112 -19.14 5.46 -3.69
C ASP A 112 -18.49 5.71 -2.33
N ASP A 113 -18.49 4.71 -1.45
CA ASP A 113 -17.98 4.78 -0.08
C ASP A 113 -16.76 3.88 0.17
N ASP A 114 -16.07 3.45 -0.90
CA ASP A 114 -14.85 2.64 -0.82
C ASP A 114 -13.61 3.47 -1.22
N GLU A 115 -12.45 3.04 -0.78
CA GLU A 115 -11.18 3.68 -1.06
C GLU A 115 -10.12 2.64 -1.45
N LEU A 116 -9.27 2.98 -2.40
CA LEU A 116 -8.06 2.23 -2.68
C LEU A 116 -7.07 2.45 -1.52
N ILE A 117 -6.62 1.37 -0.87
CA ILE A 117 -5.71 1.46 0.29
C ILE A 117 -4.29 0.99 0.00
N GLY A 118 -4.07 0.24 -1.07
CA GLY A 118 -2.75 -0.25 -1.39
C GLY A 118 -2.62 -0.80 -2.80
N VAL A 119 -1.42 -0.68 -3.34
CA VAL A 119 -1.03 -1.22 -4.65
C VAL A 119 0.35 -1.83 -4.53
N LYS A 120 0.53 -3.05 -5.06
CA LYS A 120 1.82 -3.74 -5.12
C LYS A 120 2.09 -4.25 -6.54
N GLN A 121 3.33 -4.14 -6.97
CA GLN A 121 3.75 -4.80 -8.20
C GLN A 121 4.06 -6.27 -7.91
N THR A 122 3.51 -7.17 -8.75
CA THR A 122 3.67 -8.62 -8.62
C THR A 122 4.11 -9.25 -9.94
N ASP A 123 4.34 -10.56 -9.92
CA ASP A 123 4.71 -11.36 -11.08
C ASP A 123 3.69 -12.45 -11.43
N GLY A 124 2.53 -12.43 -10.78
CA GLY A 124 1.44 -13.39 -11.02
C GLY A 124 1.51 -14.65 -10.15
N GLN A 125 2.56 -14.79 -9.30
CA GLN A 125 2.84 -16.00 -8.51
C GLN A 125 3.08 -15.69 -7.02
N LYS A 126 2.61 -14.56 -6.53
CA LYS A 126 2.78 -14.16 -5.13
C LYS A 126 1.61 -14.63 -4.28
N GLN A 127 1.88 -14.86 -3.01
CA GLN A 127 0.85 -14.87 -1.99
C GLN A 127 0.59 -13.45 -1.52
N ILE A 128 -0.68 -13.16 -1.31
CA ILE A 128 -1.16 -11.87 -0.84
C ILE A 128 -1.63 -12.03 0.60
N VAL A 129 -1.20 -11.11 1.47
CA VAL A 129 -1.77 -10.95 2.80
C VAL A 129 -2.60 -9.68 2.87
N ILE A 130 -3.77 -9.78 3.47
CA ILE A 130 -4.66 -8.65 3.76
C ILE A 130 -4.93 -8.66 5.26
N GLY A 131 -4.76 -7.50 5.92
CA GLY A 131 -5.07 -7.31 7.33
C GLY A 131 -6.18 -6.31 7.55
N THR A 132 -6.99 -6.54 8.60
CA THR A 132 -8.15 -5.71 8.94
C THR A 132 -7.97 -4.95 10.24
N ARG A 133 -8.73 -3.88 10.42
CA ARG A 133 -8.74 -3.02 11.61
C ARG A 133 -9.06 -3.79 12.89
N ASN A 134 -9.98 -4.75 12.80
CA ASN A 134 -10.37 -5.58 13.94
C ASN A 134 -9.44 -6.77 14.21
N GLY A 135 -8.24 -6.78 13.57
CA GLY A 135 -7.16 -7.71 13.87
C GLY A 135 -7.28 -9.06 13.17
N TYR A 136 -8.00 -9.17 12.07
CA TYR A 136 -8.04 -10.37 11.23
C TYR A 136 -7.07 -10.25 10.07
N ALA A 137 -6.61 -11.40 9.56
CA ALA A 137 -5.81 -11.47 8.35
C ALA A 137 -6.19 -12.68 7.49
N ILE A 138 -6.03 -12.53 6.19
CA ILE A 138 -6.16 -13.62 5.22
C ILE A 138 -4.93 -13.68 4.34
N ILE A 139 -4.48 -14.90 4.02
CA ILE A 139 -3.44 -15.16 3.03
C ILE A 139 -4.04 -16.05 1.94
N PHE A 140 -3.83 -15.68 0.67
CA PHE A 140 -4.26 -16.44 -0.50
C PHE A 140 -3.31 -16.22 -1.67
N ASP A 141 -3.37 -17.13 -2.65
CA ASP A 141 -2.54 -17.03 -3.85
C ASP A 141 -3.11 -15.99 -4.83
N GLU A 142 -2.25 -15.14 -5.39
CA GLU A 142 -2.70 -14.08 -6.32
C GLU A 142 -3.26 -14.62 -7.64
N ASP A 143 -3.00 -15.89 -8.00
CA ASP A 143 -3.55 -16.52 -9.17
C ASP A 143 -5.06 -16.76 -9.07
N GLU A 144 -5.61 -16.85 -7.85
CA GLU A 144 -7.06 -16.88 -7.63
C GLU A 144 -7.76 -15.59 -8.11
N VAL A 145 -7.00 -14.51 -8.32
CA VAL A 145 -7.49 -13.25 -8.89
C VAL A 145 -7.04 -13.16 -10.35
N ARG A 146 -7.94 -13.50 -11.28
CA ARG A 146 -7.66 -13.34 -12.71
C ARG A 146 -7.31 -11.89 -13.04
N SER A 147 -6.40 -11.68 -13.99
CA SER A 147 -6.12 -10.35 -14.52
C SER A 147 -7.34 -9.76 -15.22
N MET A 148 -7.59 -8.47 -15.03
CA MET A 148 -8.74 -7.77 -15.61
C MET A 148 -8.37 -6.33 -15.98
N GLY A 149 -9.16 -5.72 -16.87
CA GLY A 149 -8.91 -4.36 -17.35
C GLY A 149 -9.03 -3.29 -16.26
N ARG A 150 -8.42 -2.13 -16.46
CA ARG A 150 -8.33 -1.01 -15.48
C ARG A 150 -9.69 -0.53 -14.95
N ILE A 151 -10.73 -0.50 -15.78
CA ILE A 151 -12.07 -0.01 -15.41
C ILE A 151 -12.94 -1.05 -14.68
N ALA A 152 -12.47 -2.28 -14.51
CA ALA A 152 -13.19 -3.29 -13.75
C ALA A 152 -13.21 -2.96 -12.25
N ARG A 153 -14.27 -3.39 -11.55
CA ARG A 153 -14.44 -3.19 -10.10
C ARG A 153 -13.52 -4.06 -9.24
N GLY A 154 -13.17 -5.25 -9.72
CA GLY A 154 -12.43 -6.25 -8.93
C GLY A 154 -13.34 -7.32 -8.36
N VAL A 155 -12.77 -8.12 -7.46
CA VAL A 155 -13.42 -9.28 -6.82
C VAL A 155 -13.19 -9.22 -5.31
N LYS A 156 -13.99 -9.93 -4.53
CA LYS A 156 -13.83 -10.02 -3.09
C LYS A 156 -12.51 -10.71 -2.73
N GLY A 157 -11.63 -10.02 -2.00
CA GLY A 157 -10.38 -10.56 -1.47
C GLY A 157 -10.57 -11.13 -0.06
N ILE A 158 -11.30 -10.42 0.79
CA ILE A 158 -11.66 -10.83 2.14
C ILE A 158 -13.14 -10.55 2.40
N LYS A 159 -13.81 -11.41 3.17
CA LYS A 159 -15.15 -11.17 3.71
C LYS A 159 -14.99 -10.48 5.06
N LEU A 160 -15.23 -9.18 5.09
CA LEU A 160 -15.18 -8.39 6.31
C LEU A 160 -16.35 -8.73 7.25
N ARG A 161 -16.09 -8.58 8.52
CA ARG A 161 -17.11 -8.57 9.57
C ARG A 161 -17.78 -7.20 9.64
N ASP A 162 -18.92 -7.12 10.31
CA ASP A 162 -19.64 -5.86 10.45
C ASP A 162 -18.76 -4.80 11.11
N GLY A 163 -18.71 -3.61 10.50
CA GLY A 163 -17.93 -2.49 10.97
C GLY A 163 -16.41 -2.63 10.79
N ASP A 164 -15.91 -3.72 10.19
CA ASP A 164 -14.47 -3.92 9.94
C ASP A 164 -14.04 -3.34 8.58
N GLU A 165 -12.76 -3.04 8.44
CA GLU A 165 -12.18 -2.53 7.20
C GLU A 165 -10.75 -3.03 7.00
N VAL A 166 -10.30 -3.07 5.76
CA VAL A 166 -8.92 -3.40 5.43
C VAL A 166 -8.01 -2.21 5.75
N VAL A 167 -6.93 -2.47 6.49
CA VAL A 167 -5.93 -1.45 6.86
C VAL A 167 -4.58 -1.66 6.18
N GLY A 168 -4.36 -2.83 5.57
CA GLY A 168 -3.10 -3.11 4.89
C GLY A 168 -3.17 -4.33 3.97
N MET A 169 -2.35 -4.29 2.93
CA MET A 169 -2.13 -5.39 1.99
C MET A 169 -0.66 -5.44 1.62
N ASP A 170 -0.08 -6.62 1.62
CA ASP A 170 1.29 -6.83 1.17
C ASP A 170 1.46 -8.17 0.43
N THR A 171 2.62 -8.36 -0.18
CA THR A 171 3.01 -9.61 -0.84
C THR A 171 3.93 -10.40 0.06
N ILE A 172 3.64 -11.69 0.24
CA ILE A 172 4.49 -12.60 0.99
C ILE A 172 5.80 -12.83 0.24
N LYS A 173 6.88 -12.85 0.99
CA LYS A 173 8.23 -13.16 0.51
C LYS A 173 8.77 -14.38 1.28
N ARG A 174 9.67 -15.10 0.65
CA ARG A 174 10.33 -16.24 1.32
C ARG A 174 11.03 -15.77 2.59
N ASN A 175 10.91 -16.54 3.66
CA ASN A 175 11.49 -16.24 4.99
C ASN A 175 11.10 -14.85 5.47
N SER A 176 9.81 -14.55 5.48
CA SER A 176 9.28 -13.28 5.94
C SER A 176 8.31 -13.48 7.10
N GLU A 177 8.08 -12.41 7.83
CA GLU A 177 7.13 -12.31 8.91
C GLU A 177 6.09 -11.21 8.59
N ILE A 178 4.95 -11.31 9.23
CA ILE A 178 3.91 -10.29 9.16
C ILE A 178 4.04 -9.43 10.42
N LEU A 179 4.42 -8.17 10.22
CA LEU A 179 4.39 -7.15 11.26
C LEU A 179 3.02 -6.50 11.27
N THR A 180 2.36 -6.53 12.40
CA THR A 180 1.08 -5.86 12.65
C THR A 180 1.26 -4.82 13.73
N VAL A 181 0.78 -3.60 13.51
CA VAL A 181 0.90 -2.47 14.45
C VAL A 181 -0.48 -1.93 14.78
N THR A 182 -0.67 -1.53 16.04
CA THR A 182 -1.96 -1.01 16.55
C THR A 182 -1.87 0.46 16.95
N ALA A 183 -3.02 1.10 17.06
CA ALA A 183 -3.15 2.51 17.46
C ALA A 183 -2.58 2.79 18.86
N GLY A 184 -2.60 1.81 19.76
CA GLY A 184 -2.00 1.90 21.09
C GLY A 184 -0.47 1.74 21.10
N GLY A 185 0.19 1.65 19.92
CA GLY A 185 1.63 1.51 19.80
C GLY A 185 2.17 0.09 20.04
N TYR A 186 1.30 -0.91 20.09
CA TYR A 186 1.74 -2.30 20.18
C TYR A 186 2.04 -2.87 18.80
N GLY A 187 3.09 -3.66 18.70
CA GLY A 187 3.49 -4.37 17.48
C GLY A 187 3.68 -5.87 17.75
N LYS A 188 3.37 -6.69 16.75
CA LYS A 188 3.59 -8.13 16.78
C LYS A 188 4.18 -8.57 15.43
N ARG A 189 5.26 -9.38 15.48
CA ARG A 189 5.76 -10.12 14.33
C ARG A 189 5.28 -11.57 14.43
N THR A 190 4.79 -12.11 13.34
CA THR A 190 4.31 -13.50 13.26
C THR A 190 4.86 -14.12 11.99
N LYS A 191 5.46 -15.28 12.07
CA LYS A 191 5.95 -16.02 10.92
C LYS A 191 4.81 -16.34 9.97
N VAL A 192 5.06 -16.25 8.67
CA VAL A 192 4.04 -16.54 7.65
C VAL A 192 3.54 -17.97 7.77
N GLU A 193 4.38 -18.89 8.15
CA GLU A 193 4.08 -20.33 8.32
C GLU A 193 3.05 -20.61 9.43
N GLU A 194 2.82 -19.67 10.33
CA GLU A 194 1.79 -19.77 11.36
C GLU A 194 0.38 -19.48 10.83
N TYR A 195 0.28 -18.95 9.59
CA TYR A 195 -1.01 -18.69 8.96
C TYR A 195 -1.38 -19.81 7.99
N THR A 196 -2.57 -20.32 8.15
CA THR A 196 -3.16 -21.19 7.14
C THR A 196 -3.55 -20.37 5.90
N SER A 197 -3.11 -20.78 4.72
CA SER A 197 -3.58 -20.20 3.47
C SER A 197 -5.06 -20.54 3.25
N HIS A 198 -5.83 -19.57 2.81
CA HIS A 198 -7.26 -19.71 2.54
C HIS A 198 -7.56 -19.28 1.11
N HIS A 199 -8.71 -19.66 0.59
CA HIS A 199 -9.21 -19.07 -0.64
C HIS A 199 -9.61 -17.61 -0.42
N ARG A 200 -9.37 -16.75 -1.44
CA ARG A 200 -9.83 -15.37 -1.40
C ARG A 200 -11.33 -15.28 -1.08
N GLY A 201 -11.73 -14.21 -0.43
CA GLY A 201 -13.14 -13.99 -0.07
C GLY A 201 -13.60 -14.73 1.19
N ALA A 202 -12.73 -15.51 1.85
CA ALA A 202 -12.97 -16.04 3.19
C ALA A 202 -12.85 -14.92 4.25
N MET A 203 -13.24 -15.22 5.50
CA MET A 203 -13.22 -14.25 6.62
C MET A 203 -11.84 -14.06 7.24
N GLY A 204 -10.86 -14.88 6.85
CA GLY A 204 -9.52 -14.87 7.47
C GLY A 204 -9.51 -15.41 8.91
N VAL A 205 -8.34 -15.33 9.53
CA VAL A 205 -8.05 -15.80 10.89
C VAL A 205 -7.68 -14.62 11.79
N ILE A 206 -7.73 -14.83 13.11
CA ILE A 206 -7.26 -13.83 14.07
C ILE A 206 -5.74 -13.72 13.93
N ASN A 207 -5.29 -12.54 13.56
CA ASN A 207 -3.88 -12.17 13.49
C ASN A 207 -3.42 -11.53 14.80
N LEU A 208 -4.18 -10.54 15.30
CA LEU A 208 -3.90 -9.85 16.55
C LEU A 208 -5.23 -9.62 17.29
N LYS A 209 -5.28 -9.98 18.57
CA LYS A 209 -6.46 -9.73 19.41
C LYS A 209 -6.52 -8.25 19.79
N VAL A 210 -7.49 -7.54 19.22
CA VAL A 210 -7.80 -6.14 19.57
C VAL A 210 -8.44 -6.08 20.95
N THR A 211 -7.93 -5.18 21.80
CA THR A 211 -8.43 -4.91 23.16
C THR A 211 -8.41 -3.39 23.38
N GLU A 212 -9.06 -2.90 24.42
CA GLU A 212 -8.99 -1.49 24.82
C GLU A 212 -7.55 -1.00 25.01
N LYS A 213 -6.68 -1.87 25.54
CA LYS A 213 -5.26 -1.56 25.77
C LYS A 213 -4.46 -1.45 24.49
N THR A 214 -4.66 -2.39 23.56
CA THR A 214 -3.89 -2.43 22.31
C THR A 214 -4.42 -1.43 21.28
N GLY A 215 -5.70 -1.13 21.30
CA GLY A 215 -6.35 -0.38 20.26
C GLY A 215 -6.50 -1.19 18.97
N GLU A 216 -7.11 -0.59 17.97
CA GLU A 216 -7.34 -1.16 16.64
C GLU A 216 -6.03 -1.32 15.86
N VAL A 217 -6.00 -2.26 14.93
CA VAL A 217 -4.88 -2.41 13.98
C VAL A 217 -4.89 -1.24 13.00
N ILE A 218 -3.75 -0.57 12.85
CA ILE A 218 -3.56 0.57 11.95
C ILE A 218 -2.67 0.26 10.76
N GLY A 219 -1.95 -0.85 10.79
CA GLY A 219 -1.06 -1.23 9.70
C GLY A 219 -0.60 -2.67 9.77
N LEU A 220 -0.32 -3.21 8.58
CA LEU A 220 0.24 -4.53 8.38
C LEU A 220 1.28 -4.45 7.26
N LYS A 221 2.45 -5.07 7.49
CA LYS A 221 3.53 -5.18 6.50
C LYS A 221 4.22 -6.52 6.57
N VAL A 222 4.68 -6.99 5.42
CA VAL A 222 5.58 -8.14 5.34
C VAL A 222 7.02 -7.64 5.52
N VAL A 223 7.71 -8.20 6.51
CA VAL A 223 9.05 -7.81 6.92
C VAL A 223 10.00 -9.02 6.93
N ARG A 224 11.30 -8.76 6.92
CA ARG A 224 12.35 -9.79 7.03
C ARG A 224 13.42 -9.31 8.00
N ASP A 225 14.14 -10.25 8.59
CA ASP A 225 15.30 -9.92 9.42
C ASP A 225 16.31 -9.04 8.68
N GLY A 226 17.02 -8.22 9.44
CA GLY A 226 17.98 -7.25 8.91
C GLY A 226 17.34 -6.02 8.27
N GLN A 227 16.01 -5.87 8.28
CA GLN A 227 15.34 -4.63 7.90
C GLN A 227 15.21 -3.71 9.11
N GLU A 228 15.05 -2.43 8.83
CA GLU A 228 14.77 -1.43 9.85
C GLU A 228 13.33 -0.96 9.70
N LEU A 229 12.69 -0.72 10.82
CA LEU A 229 11.36 -0.16 10.92
C LEU A 229 11.44 1.32 11.30
N MET A 230 10.74 2.14 10.57
CA MET A 230 10.53 3.54 10.90
C MET A 230 9.07 3.72 11.33
N LEU A 231 8.87 4.05 12.59
CA LEU A 231 7.57 4.36 13.17
C LEU A 231 7.43 5.88 13.29
N ILE A 232 6.33 6.41 12.81
CA ILE A 232 6.04 7.84 12.84
C ILE A 232 4.74 8.03 13.61
N SER A 233 4.79 8.77 14.71
CA SER A 233 3.58 9.12 15.48
C SER A 233 2.84 10.28 14.82
N THR A 234 1.56 10.45 15.17
CA THR A 234 0.75 11.60 14.74
C THR A 234 1.34 12.95 15.16
N ASN A 235 2.16 12.96 16.22
CA ASN A 235 2.86 14.16 16.70
C ASN A 235 4.24 14.36 16.05
N GLY A 236 4.55 13.63 14.96
CA GLY A 236 5.80 13.78 14.21
C GLY A 236 7.04 13.15 14.87
N ILE A 237 6.89 12.37 15.94
CA ILE A 237 8.01 11.64 16.53
C ILE A 237 8.36 10.47 15.64
N ILE A 238 9.62 10.38 15.22
CA ILE A 238 10.16 9.31 14.39
C ILE A 238 11.03 8.41 15.25
N ILE A 239 10.70 7.12 15.28
CA ILE A 239 11.51 6.08 15.91
C ILE A 239 12.00 5.15 14.80
N ARG A 240 13.31 4.91 14.77
CA ARG A 240 13.95 3.91 13.90
C ARG A 240 14.46 2.77 14.78
N THR A 241 14.06 1.56 14.48
CA THR A 241 14.48 0.36 15.20
C THR A 241 14.78 -0.78 14.23
N GLY A 242 15.74 -1.64 14.59
CA GLY A 242 15.95 -2.90 13.90
C GLY A 242 14.76 -3.85 14.09
N LEU A 243 14.66 -4.81 13.21
CA LEU A 243 13.67 -5.90 13.28
C LEU A 243 14.32 -7.20 13.79
N ASP A 244 15.46 -7.09 14.45
CA ASP A 244 16.19 -8.22 15.04
C ASP A 244 15.53 -8.74 16.32
#